data_87603b6bdeca70838e5c6aeb1cddaf18
#
_entry.id   87603b6bdeca70838e5c6aeb1cddaf18
#
_cell.length_a   1.000
_cell.length_b   1.000
_cell.length_c   1.000
_cell.angle_alpha   90.00
_cell.angle_beta   90.00
_cell.angle_gamma   90.00
#
_symmetry.space_group_name_H-M   'P 1'
#
loop_
_entity.id
_entity.type
_entity.pdbx_description
1 polymer ?
#
loop_
_entity_poly.entity_id
_entity_poly.type
_entity_poly.pdbx_seq_one_letter_code
_entity_poly.pdbx_strand_id
1 'polypeptide(L)' 'MTNAEKRARKLIASRSTEDIIRDFEITEHINNPEIPMIRGWYMDELESRDAEAFDKWLDSTEDSPRKFYL' A
#
# COMPACT_ATOMS: atom_id res chain seq x y z
N MET A 1 18.84 1.71 1.25
CA MET A 1 17.62 2.55 1.15
C MET A 1 18.02 4.00 0.87
N THR A 2 17.43 4.61 -0.15
CA THR A 2 17.73 6.00 -0.50
C THR A 2 17.00 6.97 0.42
N ASN A 3 17.44 8.24 0.45
CA ASN A 3 16.76 9.27 1.23
C ASN A 3 15.34 9.51 0.71
N ALA A 4 15.14 9.41 -0.60
CA ALA A 4 13.82 9.57 -1.20
C ALA A 4 12.86 8.47 -0.74
N GLU A 5 13.33 7.23 -0.70
CA GLU A 5 12.52 6.11 -0.22
C GLU A 5 12.16 6.26 1.26
N LYS A 6 13.13 6.65 2.09
CA LYS A 6 12.88 6.88 3.53
C LYS A 6 11.80 7.93 3.75
N ARG A 7 11.87 9.04 3.00
CA ARG A 7 10.86 10.10 3.09
C ARG A 7 9.50 9.61 2.66
N ALA A 8 9.44 8.89 1.55
CA ALA A 8 8.17 8.35 1.03
C ALA A 8 7.54 7.39 2.03
N ARG A 9 8.32 6.45 2.59
CA ARG A 9 7.82 5.50 3.58
C ARG A 9 7.35 6.20 4.86
N LYS A 10 8.05 7.26 5.28
CA LYS A 10 7.66 8.03 6.45
C LYS A 10 6.33 8.75 6.22
N LEU A 11 6.14 9.34 5.04
CA LEU A 11 4.88 9.99 4.69
C LEU A 11 3.73 8.99 4.66
N ILE A 12 3.97 7.81 4.08
CA ILE A 12 2.97 6.75 4.03
C ILE A 12 2.60 6.32 5.45
N ALA A 13 3.59 6.14 6.33
CA ALA A 13 3.36 5.73 7.70
C ALA A 13 2.52 6.75 8.49
N SER A 14 2.54 8.01 8.10
CA SER A 14 1.80 9.08 8.78
C SER A 14 0.34 9.16 8.33
N ARG A 15 -0.05 8.44 7.26
CA ARG A 15 -1.41 8.52 6.71
C ARG A 15 -2.33 7.51 7.35
N SER A 16 -3.64 7.76 7.27
CA SER A 16 -4.64 6.80 7.74
C SER A 16 -4.66 5.57 6.83
N THR A 17 -5.13 4.46 7.36
CA THR A 17 -5.28 3.23 6.57
C THR A 17 -6.18 3.46 5.36
N GLU A 18 -7.28 4.21 5.54
CA GLU A 18 -8.19 4.52 4.43
C GLU A 18 -7.49 5.32 3.33
N ASP A 19 -6.68 6.32 3.71
CA ASP A 19 -5.95 7.13 2.74
C ASP A 19 -4.92 6.30 1.97
N ILE A 20 -4.23 5.40 2.66
CA ILE A 20 -3.25 4.50 2.02
C ILE A 20 -3.95 3.60 1.01
N ILE A 21 -5.09 3.03 1.38
CA ILE A 21 -5.85 2.15 0.49
C ILE A 21 -6.36 2.92 -0.73
N ARG A 22 -6.87 4.13 -0.52
CA ARG A 22 -7.33 5.00 -1.61
C ARG A 22 -6.19 5.31 -2.59
N ASP A 23 -5.02 5.68 -2.06
CA ASP A 23 -3.85 5.98 -2.89
C ASP A 23 -3.39 4.72 -3.65
N PHE A 24 -3.41 3.58 -2.99
CA PHE A 24 -3.07 2.31 -3.61
C PHE A 24 -4.00 2.00 -4.78
N GLU A 25 -5.31 2.20 -4.58
CA GLU A 25 -6.31 1.98 -5.64
C GLU A 25 -6.07 2.92 -6.82
N ILE A 26 -5.72 4.17 -6.55
CA ILE A 26 -5.44 5.15 -7.60
C ILE A 26 -4.25 4.72 -8.46
N THR A 27 -3.25 4.09 -7.87
CA THR A 27 -2.05 3.68 -8.61
C THR A 27 -2.34 2.64 -9.70
N GLU A 28 -3.46 1.93 -9.65
CA GLU A 28 -3.86 1.00 -10.71
C GLU A 28 -4.07 1.70 -12.05
N HIS A 29 -4.40 2.98 -12.02
CA HIS A 29 -4.72 3.77 -13.21
C HIS A 29 -3.58 4.65 -13.68
N ILE A 30 -2.43 4.59 -13.02
CA ILE A 30 -1.27 5.40 -13.37
C ILE A 30 -0.27 4.54 -14.14
N ASN A 31 0.07 4.99 -15.35
CA ASN A 31 1.04 4.29 -16.18
C ASN A 31 2.42 4.93 -16.05
N ASN A 32 3.16 4.55 -15.00
CA ASN A 32 4.49 5.08 -14.70
C ASN A 32 5.39 3.91 -14.25
N PRO A 33 6.62 3.80 -14.78
CA PRO A 33 7.54 2.70 -14.42
C PRO A 33 7.87 2.61 -12.93
N GLU A 34 7.70 3.69 -12.17
CA GLU A 34 7.99 3.69 -10.72
C GLU A 34 6.82 3.17 -9.88
N ILE A 35 5.64 3.01 -10.46
CA ILE A 35 4.44 2.61 -9.72
C ILE A 35 4.59 1.25 -9.02
N PRO A 36 5.15 0.20 -9.65
CA PRO A 36 5.31 -1.07 -8.94
C PRO A 36 6.13 -0.94 -7.65
N MET A 37 7.15 -0.12 -7.65
CA MET A 37 7.97 0.14 -6.47
C MET A 37 7.17 0.87 -5.38
N ILE A 38 6.42 1.89 -5.76
CA ILE A 38 5.59 2.68 -4.84
C ILE A 38 4.48 1.81 -4.24
N ARG A 39 3.85 0.97 -5.06
CA ARG A 39 2.84 0.03 -4.57
C ARG A 39 3.42 -0.93 -3.55
N GLY A 40 4.67 -1.37 -3.74
CA GLY A 40 5.37 -2.19 -2.77
C GLY A 40 5.52 -1.50 -1.42
N TRP A 41 5.80 -0.19 -1.41
CA TRP A 41 5.91 0.57 -0.17
C TRP A 41 4.57 0.66 0.57
N TYR A 42 3.47 0.86 -0.15
CA TYR A 42 2.13 0.83 0.45
C TYR A 42 1.82 -0.55 1.03
N MET A 43 2.16 -1.61 0.29
CA MET A 43 1.92 -2.97 0.76
C MET A 43 2.71 -3.28 2.03
N ASP A 44 3.98 -2.85 2.10
CA ASP A 44 4.80 -3.03 3.30
C ASP A 44 4.15 -2.35 4.52
N GLU A 45 3.62 -1.16 4.34
CA GLU A 45 2.95 -0.44 5.43
C GLU A 45 1.66 -1.14 5.85
N LEU A 46 0.87 -1.61 4.90
CA LEU A 46 -0.38 -2.32 5.19
C LEU A 46 -0.10 -3.62 5.96
N GLU A 47 0.92 -4.36 5.56
CA GLU A 47 1.32 -5.57 6.28
C GLU A 47 1.72 -5.24 7.72
N SER A 48 2.48 -4.17 7.90
CA SER A 48 2.92 -3.72 9.23
C SER A 48 1.74 -3.35 10.14
N ARG A 49 0.66 -2.82 9.56
CA ARG A 49 -0.51 -2.40 10.35
C ARG A 49 -1.39 -3.56 10.77
N ASP A 50 -1.59 -4.53 9.88
CA ASP A 50 -2.42 -5.70 10.17
C ASP A 50 -1.99 -6.86 9.26
N ALA A 51 -1.08 -7.68 9.78
CA ALA A 51 -0.51 -8.79 9.02
C ALA A 51 -1.57 -9.83 8.66
N GLU A 52 -2.56 -10.06 9.51
CA GLU A 52 -3.62 -11.02 9.25
C GLU A 52 -4.51 -10.57 8.09
N ALA A 53 -4.91 -9.31 8.10
CA ALA A 53 -5.69 -8.73 7.00
C ALA A 53 -4.91 -8.77 5.69
N PHE A 54 -3.61 -8.49 5.76
CA PHE A 54 -2.74 -8.53 4.60
C PHE A 54 -2.68 -9.93 4.00
N ASP A 55 -2.48 -10.95 4.83
CA ASP A 55 -2.44 -12.35 4.40
C ASP A 55 -3.75 -12.78 3.75
N LYS A 56 -4.88 -12.39 4.32
CA LYS A 56 -6.20 -12.68 3.76
C LYS A 56 -6.38 -12.05 2.40
N TRP A 57 -5.90 -10.81 2.25
CA TRP A 57 -5.97 -10.13 0.95
C TRP A 57 -5.13 -10.86 -0.09
N LEU A 58 -3.90 -11.24 0.25
CA LEU A 58 -3.02 -11.96 -0.69
C LEU A 58 -3.60 -13.31 -1.12
N ASP A 59 -4.36 -13.97 -0.25
CA ASP A 59 -5.01 -15.24 -0.56
C ASP A 59 -6.30 -15.08 -1.36
N SER A 60 -6.77 -13.83 -1.53
CA SER A 60 -8.01 -13.54 -2.24
C SER A 60 -7.73 -13.21 -3.71
N THR A 61 -8.81 -13.03 -4.48
CA THR A 61 -8.74 -12.54 -5.87
C THR A 61 -9.01 -11.04 -5.96
N GLU A 62 -9.12 -10.35 -4.82
CA GLU A 62 -9.42 -8.92 -4.80
C GLU A 62 -8.21 -8.08 -5.19
N ASP A 63 -8.41 -7.09 -6.05
CA ASP A 63 -7.36 -6.17 -6.48
C ASP A 63 -7.00 -5.17 -5.38
N SER A 64 -7.97 -4.80 -4.54
CA SER A 64 -7.78 -3.84 -3.46
C SER A 64 -7.89 -4.52 -2.10
N PRO A 65 -7.08 -4.08 -1.11
CA PRO A 65 -7.18 -4.60 0.25
C PRO A 65 -8.36 -4.03 1.05
N ARG A 66 -9.12 -3.11 0.47
CA ARG A 66 -10.18 -2.35 1.17
C ARG A 66 -11.11 -3.23 2.00
N LYS A 67 -11.56 -4.33 1.42
CA LYS A 67 -12.52 -5.25 2.05
C LYS A 67 -11.98 -5.86 3.34
N PHE A 68 -10.66 -6.02 3.44
CA PHE A 68 -10.03 -6.71 4.57
C PHE A 68 -9.60 -5.77 5.69
N TYR A 69 -9.46 -4.49 5.38
CA TYR A 69 -8.97 -3.46 6.32
C TYR A 69 -10.08 -2.52 6.80
N LEU A 70 -11.11 -2.34 6.02
CA LEU A 70 -12.21 -1.43 6.29
C LEU A 70 -13.54 -2.17 6.24
#